data_2c2a4259e25db509847cb7b32ec3ac61
#
_entry.id   2c2a4259e25db509847cb7b32ec3ac61
#
_cell.length_a   1.000
_cell.length_b   1.000
_cell.length_c   1.000
_cell.angle_alpha   90.00
_cell.angle_beta   90.00
_cell.angle_gamma   90.00
#
_symmetry.space_group_name_H-M   'P 1'
#
loop_
_entity.id
_entity.type
_entity.pdbx_description
1 polymer ?
#
loop_
_entity_poly.entity_id
_entity_poly.type
_entity_poly.pdbx_seq_one_letter_code
_entity_poly.pdbx_strand_id
1 'polypeptide(L)'
;MNSTGKALSQADLVRNFILMGLEPEYQTRLYEDHWRPMEVAFGQQGYSEYFDSFMRHYLTVKTGEIPRTDEVYEAFKLHARSQSVAEKGVDRLVEDIHIYAEYYCAMALGKESDKSLATAFQDLRELKVDVAYPFLLALYHDYKNGDLSHEDFLSIIRLIESYVFRRAVCAIPTNSLNKTFATFYKVINKEKYLESIQVHFTNLPSYRRFPNDDEFKRELKVRDLYNFRSRSYWLRRLENDKRRERVEEFTIEHIMPQNENLSAKWREELGSDWQRIHKELLHTLGNLTLTRYNSRYSDRPFAEKRDIEDGFKHSPLYLNIGLGQCEKWDEAAIRARADRLADLAVQVWQAPALPEEVLAVYRAQPENKTSYSLSDYPFLADGSHSRVLFDHLRDEVMRLDAGITQEVLKLYIAFKAETNFVDVVPQKSRLRLSLNMQFHELVDPKGIAKDVTNVGRWGNGDVEIGFSDLAQLPYIMGLIRQAFEKQMESALV
;
A
#
# COMPACT_ATOMS: atom_id res chain seq x y z
N MET A 1 11.51 31.21 24.00
CA MET A 1 12.41 31.94 23.07
C MET A 1 13.37 30.93 22.47
N ASN A 2 13.37 30.81 21.13
CA ASN A 2 14.19 29.82 20.44
C ASN A 2 15.61 30.39 20.31
N SER A 3 16.53 29.98 21.14
CA SER A 3 17.93 30.48 21.14
C SER A 3 18.78 29.95 20.00
N THR A 4 18.25 29.05 19.16
CA THR A 4 19.01 28.34 18.12
C THR A 4 18.57 28.63 16.68
N GLY A 5 17.59 29.50 16.44
CA GLY A 5 17.11 29.83 15.09
C GLY A 5 16.47 28.68 14.30
N LYS A 6 16.22 27.51 14.92
CA LYS A 6 15.56 26.38 14.27
C LYS A 6 14.05 26.60 14.29
N ALA A 7 13.38 26.41 13.16
CA ALA A 7 11.92 26.46 13.10
C ALA A 7 11.30 25.43 14.09
N LEU A 8 10.20 25.81 14.74
CA LEU A 8 9.46 24.90 15.61
C LEU A 8 8.86 23.76 14.78
N SER A 9 8.92 22.54 15.33
CA SER A 9 8.23 21.39 14.74
C SER A 9 6.70 21.55 14.88
N GLN A 10 5.92 20.79 14.12
CA GLN A 10 4.47 20.74 14.28
C GLN A 10 4.10 20.31 15.72
N ALA A 11 4.86 19.36 16.28
CA ALA A 11 4.74 18.90 17.67
C ALA A 11 4.91 20.02 18.69
N ASP A 12 5.94 20.87 18.53
CA ASP A 12 6.18 22.01 19.41
C ASP A 12 5.06 23.05 19.34
N LEU A 13 4.52 23.27 18.13
CA LEU A 13 3.37 24.17 17.93
C LEU A 13 2.11 23.63 18.62
N VAL A 14 1.84 22.33 18.51
CA VAL A 14 0.71 21.65 19.18
C VAL A 14 0.86 21.75 20.70
N ARG A 15 2.02 21.40 21.24
CA ARG A 15 2.31 21.51 22.69
C ARG A 15 2.08 22.94 23.20
N ASN A 16 2.66 23.91 22.51
CA ASN A 16 2.52 25.31 22.90
C ASN A 16 1.06 25.77 22.85
N PHE A 17 0.29 25.36 21.83
CA PHE A 17 -1.14 25.68 21.74
C PHE A 17 -1.94 25.13 22.93
N ILE A 18 -1.66 23.88 23.34
CA ILE A 18 -2.33 23.24 24.48
C ILE A 18 -1.99 23.95 25.80
N LEU A 19 -0.72 24.27 26.02
CA LEU A 19 -0.23 24.73 27.30
C LEU A 19 -0.30 26.27 27.46
N MET A 20 -0.32 27.03 26.36
CA MET A 20 -0.36 28.50 26.42
C MET A 20 -1.67 29.01 26.99
N GLY A 21 -1.55 29.93 27.94
CA GLY A 21 -2.71 30.64 28.55
C GLY A 21 -3.39 29.89 29.69
N LEU A 22 -2.85 28.71 30.08
CA LEU A 22 -3.29 28.00 31.27
C LEU A 22 -2.59 28.56 32.53
N GLU A 23 -3.28 28.46 33.68
CA GLU A 23 -2.67 28.76 34.98
C GLU A 23 -1.42 27.89 35.21
N PRO A 24 -0.33 28.44 35.81
CA PRO A 24 0.96 27.76 35.91
C PRO A 24 0.91 26.38 36.57
N GLU A 25 0.11 26.22 37.62
CA GLU A 25 -0.04 24.91 38.30
C GLU A 25 -0.76 23.89 37.40
N TYR A 26 -1.78 24.36 36.69
CA TYR A 26 -2.54 23.51 35.75
C TYR A 26 -1.71 23.12 34.54
N GLN A 27 -0.94 24.05 34.00
CA GLN A 27 0.01 23.80 32.91
C GLN A 27 1.05 22.74 33.31
N THR A 28 1.64 22.87 34.52
CA THR A 28 2.62 21.93 35.05
C THR A 28 2.02 20.53 35.19
N ARG A 29 0.81 20.43 35.72
CA ARG A 29 0.11 19.15 35.88
C ARG A 29 -0.11 18.45 34.51
N LEU A 30 -0.69 19.15 33.54
CA LEU A 30 -0.90 18.56 32.21
C LEU A 30 0.40 18.11 31.53
N TYR A 31 1.46 18.89 31.73
CA TYR A 31 2.77 18.52 31.20
C TYR A 31 3.32 17.28 31.88
N GLU A 32 3.35 17.24 33.21
CA GLU A 32 3.94 16.11 33.97
C GLU A 32 3.10 14.83 33.86
N ASP A 33 1.77 14.93 33.84
CA ASP A 33 0.86 13.78 33.83
C ASP A 33 0.71 13.16 32.45
N HIS A 34 0.82 13.94 31.36
CA HIS A 34 0.52 13.48 30.02
C HIS A 34 1.63 13.76 29.00
N TRP A 35 2.09 15.02 28.88
CA TRP A 35 3.00 15.37 27.79
C TRP A 35 4.40 14.78 27.97
N ARG A 36 4.95 14.94 29.14
CA ARG A 36 6.27 14.36 29.48
C ARG A 36 6.30 12.83 29.37
N PRO A 37 5.30 12.06 29.82
CA PRO A 37 5.20 10.63 29.54
C PRO A 37 5.26 10.29 28.06
N MET A 38 4.61 11.06 27.18
CA MET A 38 4.71 10.90 25.74
C MET A 38 6.15 11.12 25.23
N GLU A 39 6.80 12.23 25.64
CA GLU A 39 8.20 12.51 25.28
C GLU A 39 9.12 11.37 25.70
N VAL A 40 8.93 10.81 26.91
CA VAL A 40 9.69 9.66 27.41
C VAL A 40 9.36 8.39 26.61
N ALA A 41 8.10 8.16 26.31
CA ALA A 41 7.65 7.00 25.52
C ALA A 41 8.24 7.00 24.12
N PHE A 42 8.30 8.14 23.43
CA PHE A 42 8.96 8.27 22.14
C PHE A 42 10.49 8.19 22.28
N GLY A 43 11.05 8.72 23.35
CA GLY A 43 12.49 8.97 23.49
C GLY A 43 12.92 10.19 22.66
N GLN A 44 14.09 10.72 22.93
CA GLN A 44 14.57 11.98 22.33
C GLN A 44 14.60 11.94 20.79
N GLN A 45 15.16 10.88 20.22
CA GLN A 45 15.23 10.71 18.77
C GLN A 45 13.84 10.45 18.18
N GLY A 46 13.09 9.51 18.75
CA GLY A 46 11.76 9.17 18.25
C GLY A 46 10.78 10.34 18.31
N TYR A 47 10.84 11.17 19.35
CA TYR A 47 10.02 12.37 19.45
C TYR A 47 10.30 13.36 18.30
N SER A 48 11.56 13.61 18.00
CA SER A 48 11.92 14.54 16.93
C SER A 48 11.64 14.00 15.52
N GLU A 49 11.65 12.68 15.33
CA GLU A 49 11.49 12.07 14.01
C GLU A 49 10.04 11.66 13.70
N TYR A 50 9.28 11.23 14.71
CA TYR A 50 7.99 10.56 14.48
C TYR A 50 6.78 11.26 15.10
N PHE A 51 6.95 12.23 15.99
CA PHE A 51 5.81 12.82 16.69
C PHE A 51 4.89 13.61 15.75
N ASP A 52 5.43 14.34 14.78
CA ASP A 52 4.63 15.03 13.75
C ASP A 52 3.81 14.03 12.91
N SER A 53 4.42 12.90 12.54
CA SER A 53 3.73 11.81 11.84
C SER A 53 2.66 11.16 12.71
N PHE A 54 2.93 10.94 13.99
CA PHE A 54 1.95 10.46 14.94
C PHE A 54 0.75 11.41 15.01
N MET A 55 0.96 12.72 15.19
CA MET A 55 -0.12 13.70 15.26
C MET A 55 -0.96 13.72 13.99
N ARG A 56 -0.32 13.56 12.82
CA ARG A 56 -1.02 13.43 11.55
C ARG A 56 -1.95 12.20 11.53
N HIS A 57 -1.45 11.04 11.98
CA HIS A 57 -2.24 9.80 12.04
C HIS A 57 -3.36 9.89 13.09
N TYR A 58 -3.09 10.45 14.25
CA TYR A 58 -4.08 10.72 15.29
C TYR A 58 -5.24 11.57 14.76
N LEU A 59 -4.94 12.69 14.11
CA LEU A 59 -5.95 13.56 13.50
C LEU A 59 -6.74 12.83 12.41
N THR A 60 -6.08 11.99 11.61
CA THR A 60 -6.78 11.16 10.61
C THR A 60 -7.80 10.22 11.27
N VAL A 61 -7.46 9.59 12.39
CA VAL A 61 -8.41 8.77 13.18
C VAL A 61 -9.58 9.59 13.67
N LYS A 62 -9.32 10.78 14.23
CA LYS A 62 -10.35 11.60 14.89
C LYS A 62 -11.28 12.33 13.92
N THR A 63 -10.76 12.75 12.78
CA THR A 63 -11.50 13.55 11.80
C THR A 63 -11.97 12.78 10.57
N GLY A 64 -11.29 11.68 10.24
CA GLY A 64 -11.46 10.93 8.99
C GLY A 64 -10.81 11.61 7.78
N GLU A 65 -10.10 12.73 7.99
CA GLU A 65 -9.37 13.46 6.95
C GLU A 65 -7.87 13.30 7.14
N ILE A 66 -7.12 13.29 6.04
CA ILE A 66 -5.67 13.14 6.06
C ILE A 66 -5.03 14.54 5.92
N PRO A 67 -4.51 15.15 6.99
CA PRO A 67 -3.87 16.46 6.90
C PRO A 67 -2.60 16.37 6.04
N ARG A 68 -2.25 17.45 5.34
CA ARG A 68 -0.93 17.59 4.74
C ARG A 68 0.13 17.67 5.84
N THR A 69 1.33 17.22 5.54
CA THR A 69 2.43 17.16 6.53
C THR A 69 2.77 18.54 7.11
N ASP A 70 2.69 19.59 6.28
CA ASP A 70 2.93 20.98 6.66
C ASP A 70 1.72 21.68 7.33
N GLU A 71 0.55 21.04 7.36
CA GLU A 71 -0.71 21.58 7.87
C GLU A 71 -1.21 20.87 9.14
N VAL A 72 -0.42 19.99 9.75
CA VAL A 72 -0.82 19.20 10.93
C VAL A 72 -1.26 20.09 12.08
N TYR A 73 -0.52 21.16 12.36
CA TYR A 73 -0.87 22.10 13.42
C TYR A 73 -2.19 22.85 13.17
N GLU A 74 -2.45 23.28 11.92
CA GLU A 74 -3.72 23.93 11.58
C GLU A 74 -4.89 22.96 11.72
N ALA A 75 -4.74 21.72 11.23
CA ALA A 75 -5.73 20.66 11.40
C ALA A 75 -5.98 20.34 12.87
N PHE A 76 -4.92 20.33 13.70
CA PHE A 76 -5.05 20.15 15.14
C PHE A 76 -5.86 21.28 15.79
N LYS A 77 -5.60 22.54 15.46
CA LYS A 77 -6.36 23.68 16.00
C LYS A 77 -7.85 23.58 15.67
N LEU A 78 -8.18 23.17 14.44
CA LEU A 78 -9.57 22.97 14.04
C LEU A 78 -10.22 21.86 14.85
N HIS A 79 -9.53 20.73 15.03
CA HIS A 79 -10.01 19.62 15.85
C HIS A 79 -10.21 20.02 17.31
N ALA A 80 -9.22 20.66 17.94
CA ALA A 80 -9.28 21.08 19.33
C ALA A 80 -10.41 22.12 19.62
N ARG A 81 -10.73 22.94 18.62
CA ARG A 81 -11.82 23.94 18.70
C ARG A 81 -13.17 23.39 18.28
N SER A 82 -13.25 22.17 17.79
CA SER A 82 -14.56 21.56 17.47
C SER A 82 -15.42 21.46 18.72
N GLN A 83 -16.74 21.65 18.59
CA GLN A 83 -17.66 21.66 19.71
C GLN A 83 -17.52 20.41 20.58
N SER A 84 -17.45 19.23 19.95
CA SER A 84 -17.37 17.94 20.65
C SER A 84 -16.09 17.77 21.48
N VAL A 85 -14.97 18.43 21.11
CA VAL A 85 -13.71 18.39 21.84
C VAL A 85 -13.66 19.49 22.88
N ALA A 86 -14.05 20.71 22.53
CA ALA A 86 -14.05 21.87 23.43
C ALA A 86 -14.96 21.66 24.67
N GLU A 87 -16.12 21.02 24.52
CA GLU A 87 -17.02 20.67 25.62
C GLU A 87 -16.42 19.66 26.61
N LYS A 88 -15.50 18.78 26.16
CA LYS A 88 -14.83 17.81 27.03
C LYS A 88 -13.65 18.39 27.81
N GLY A 89 -13.13 19.52 27.37
CA GLY A 89 -12.03 20.24 27.99
C GLY A 89 -10.63 19.70 27.57
N VAL A 90 -9.61 20.52 27.92
CA VAL A 90 -8.24 20.29 27.51
C VAL A 90 -7.62 19.03 28.14
N ASP A 91 -7.98 18.68 29.38
CA ASP A 91 -7.49 17.47 30.06
C ASP A 91 -7.83 16.22 29.23
N ARG A 92 -9.08 16.10 28.80
CA ARG A 92 -9.54 14.95 28.02
C ARG A 92 -8.89 14.91 26.65
N LEU A 93 -8.63 16.05 26.04
CA LEU A 93 -7.92 16.12 24.77
C LEU A 93 -6.48 15.59 24.93
N VAL A 94 -5.77 16.05 25.96
CA VAL A 94 -4.37 15.67 26.18
C VAL A 94 -4.25 14.21 26.63
N GLU A 95 -5.17 13.73 27.48
CA GLU A 95 -5.30 12.33 27.86
C GLU A 95 -5.52 11.43 26.64
N ASP A 96 -6.42 11.80 25.75
CA ASP A 96 -6.71 11.05 24.51
C ASP A 96 -5.48 11.02 23.58
N ILE A 97 -4.78 12.13 23.40
CA ILE A 97 -3.52 12.15 22.64
C ILE A 97 -2.48 11.20 23.26
N HIS A 98 -2.34 11.23 24.59
CA HIS A 98 -1.40 10.38 25.31
C HIS A 98 -1.69 8.88 25.11
N ILE A 99 -2.94 8.46 25.23
CA ILE A 99 -3.38 7.08 24.97
C ILE A 99 -3.00 6.63 23.55
N TYR A 100 -3.29 7.45 22.54
CA TYR A 100 -2.94 7.11 21.15
C TYR A 100 -1.43 7.18 20.88
N ALA A 101 -0.68 8.02 21.61
CA ALA A 101 0.78 8.06 21.56
C ALA A 101 1.40 6.76 22.06
N GLU A 102 0.86 6.16 23.12
CA GLU A 102 1.28 4.85 23.61
C GLU A 102 1.06 3.76 22.56
N TYR A 103 -0.13 3.75 21.91
CA TYR A 103 -0.42 2.81 20.83
C TYR A 103 0.56 2.98 19.66
N TYR A 104 0.83 4.23 19.28
CA TYR A 104 1.78 4.51 18.22
C TYR A 104 3.19 4.04 18.57
N CYS A 105 3.65 4.27 19.80
CA CYS A 105 4.95 3.80 20.27
C CYS A 105 5.04 2.27 20.26
N ALA A 106 3.97 1.57 20.65
CA ALA A 106 3.91 0.11 20.60
C ALA A 106 4.08 -0.39 19.15
N MET A 107 3.33 0.17 18.21
CA MET A 107 3.32 -0.26 16.81
C MET A 107 4.57 0.22 16.04
N ALA A 108 4.82 1.53 16.04
CA ALA A 108 5.79 2.17 15.15
C ALA A 108 7.22 2.15 15.70
N LEU A 109 7.39 2.19 17.03
CA LEU A 109 8.70 2.26 17.68
C LEU A 109 9.12 0.94 18.33
N GLY A 110 8.36 -0.14 18.13
CA GLY A 110 8.70 -1.47 18.59
C GLY A 110 8.60 -1.65 20.11
N LYS A 111 7.70 -0.93 20.77
CA LYS A 111 7.51 -0.98 22.23
C LYS A 111 6.34 -1.86 22.67
N GLU A 112 5.82 -2.70 21.77
CA GLU A 112 4.77 -3.67 22.06
C GLU A 112 5.30 -4.76 23.01
N SER A 113 4.56 -5.03 24.07
CA SER A 113 4.92 -6.03 25.08
C SER A 113 4.43 -7.44 24.73
N ASP A 114 3.32 -7.58 24.02
CA ASP A 114 2.87 -8.87 23.53
C ASP A 114 3.74 -9.35 22.38
N LYS A 115 4.32 -10.55 22.53
CA LYS A 115 5.29 -11.09 21.56
C LYS A 115 4.73 -11.30 20.16
N SER A 116 3.47 -11.71 20.06
CA SER A 116 2.82 -12.00 18.78
C SER A 116 2.50 -10.71 18.02
N LEU A 117 1.97 -9.72 18.72
CA LEU A 117 1.71 -8.38 18.17
C LEU A 117 3.03 -7.66 17.85
N ALA A 118 4.03 -7.73 18.74
CA ALA A 118 5.36 -7.15 18.50
C ALA A 118 6.00 -7.68 17.21
N THR A 119 5.91 -8.99 17.00
CA THR A 119 6.39 -9.65 15.77
C THR A 119 5.61 -9.17 14.54
N ALA A 120 4.29 -9.09 14.63
CA ALA A 120 3.46 -8.64 13.52
C ALA A 120 3.72 -7.16 13.16
N PHE A 121 3.86 -6.30 14.15
CA PHE A 121 4.23 -4.90 13.93
C PHE A 121 5.65 -4.73 13.41
N GLN A 122 6.59 -5.58 13.83
CA GLN A 122 7.95 -5.58 13.26
C GLN A 122 7.90 -5.89 11.76
N ASP A 123 7.13 -6.89 11.35
CA ASP A 123 6.96 -7.25 9.93
C ASP A 123 6.35 -6.10 9.12
N LEU A 124 5.35 -5.37 9.67
CA LEU A 124 4.79 -4.17 9.04
C LEU A 124 5.80 -3.02 8.91
N ARG A 125 6.64 -2.79 9.94
CA ARG A 125 7.70 -1.77 9.87
C ARG A 125 8.74 -2.10 8.80
N GLU A 126 9.16 -3.36 8.72
CA GLU A 126 10.09 -3.82 7.67
C GLU A 126 9.49 -3.69 6.27
N LEU A 127 8.19 -3.93 6.12
CA LEU A 127 7.45 -3.75 4.87
C LEU A 127 7.13 -2.26 4.58
N LYS A 128 7.33 -1.35 5.57
CA LYS A 128 7.08 0.09 5.47
C LYS A 128 5.61 0.43 5.19
N VAL A 129 4.72 -0.10 6.02
CA VAL A 129 3.24 0.02 5.90
C VAL A 129 2.69 1.13 6.81
N ASP A 130 3.36 2.26 6.93
CA ASP A 130 2.94 3.41 7.75
C ASP A 130 1.59 4.01 7.31
N VAL A 131 1.23 3.86 6.04
CA VAL A 131 -0.08 4.27 5.50
C VAL A 131 -1.27 3.60 6.19
N ALA A 132 -1.08 2.43 6.82
CA ALA A 132 -2.11 1.73 7.58
C ALA A 132 -2.23 2.20 9.03
N TYR A 133 -1.32 3.03 9.54
CA TYR A 133 -1.31 3.42 10.95
C TYR A 133 -2.57 4.11 11.45
N PRO A 134 -3.25 5.00 10.71
CA PRO A 134 -4.53 5.53 11.18
C PRO A 134 -5.55 4.42 11.47
N PHE A 135 -5.65 3.45 10.57
CA PHE A 135 -6.55 2.30 10.75
C PHE A 135 -6.11 1.42 11.92
N LEU A 136 -4.82 1.09 12.01
CA LEU A 136 -4.26 0.30 13.11
C LEU A 136 -4.41 0.98 14.48
N LEU A 137 -4.26 2.30 14.57
CA LEU A 137 -4.49 3.05 15.82
C LEU A 137 -5.93 2.93 16.29
N ALA A 138 -6.89 3.02 15.38
CA ALA A 138 -8.30 2.83 15.72
C ALA A 138 -8.58 1.40 16.19
N LEU A 139 -8.02 0.39 15.51
CA LEU A 139 -8.14 -1.02 15.91
C LEU A 139 -7.48 -1.28 17.27
N TYR A 140 -6.31 -0.68 17.51
CA TYR A 140 -5.60 -0.82 18.78
C TYR A 140 -6.42 -0.26 19.94
N HIS A 141 -7.09 0.86 19.72
CA HIS A 141 -8.02 1.44 20.69
C HIS A 141 -9.18 0.48 21.00
N ASP A 142 -9.83 -0.09 19.99
CA ASP A 142 -10.90 -1.09 20.19
C ASP A 142 -10.38 -2.36 20.88
N TYR A 143 -9.16 -2.79 20.57
CA TYR A 143 -8.51 -3.90 21.28
C TYR A 143 -8.31 -3.61 22.78
N LYS A 144 -7.80 -2.41 23.12
CA LYS A 144 -7.60 -2.02 24.53
C LYS A 144 -8.91 -1.82 25.29
N ASN A 145 -9.98 -1.46 24.61
CA ASN A 145 -11.32 -1.31 25.21
C ASN A 145 -12.07 -2.65 25.32
N GLY A 146 -11.54 -3.73 24.73
CA GLY A 146 -12.18 -5.06 24.76
C GLY A 146 -13.23 -5.28 23.66
N ASP A 147 -13.38 -4.35 22.73
CA ASP A 147 -14.29 -4.47 21.57
C ASP A 147 -13.70 -5.39 20.49
N LEU A 148 -12.38 -5.55 20.45
CA LEU A 148 -11.65 -6.39 19.50
C LEU A 148 -10.80 -7.41 20.27
N SER A 149 -10.95 -8.70 19.94
CA SER A 149 -10.15 -9.76 20.56
C SER A 149 -8.68 -9.69 20.11
N HIS A 150 -7.77 -10.22 20.94
CA HIS A 150 -6.36 -10.36 20.59
C HIS A 150 -6.15 -11.16 19.29
N GLU A 151 -6.86 -12.28 19.15
CA GLU A 151 -6.76 -13.18 17.99
C GLU A 151 -7.21 -12.50 16.70
N ASP A 152 -8.34 -11.80 16.73
CA ASP A 152 -8.85 -11.06 15.59
C ASP A 152 -7.93 -9.87 15.24
N PHE A 153 -7.43 -9.16 16.26
CA PHE A 153 -6.49 -8.06 16.02
C PHE A 153 -5.22 -8.54 15.32
N LEU A 154 -4.61 -9.62 15.80
CA LEU A 154 -3.44 -10.23 15.16
C LEU A 154 -3.76 -10.68 13.72
N SER A 155 -4.92 -11.31 13.51
CA SER A 155 -5.37 -11.76 12.19
C SER A 155 -5.55 -10.59 11.22
N ILE A 156 -6.10 -9.46 11.68
CA ILE A 156 -6.26 -8.26 10.87
C ILE A 156 -4.90 -7.64 10.50
N ILE A 157 -3.95 -7.57 11.45
CA ILE A 157 -2.58 -7.10 11.17
C ILE A 157 -1.95 -7.97 10.07
N ARG A 158 -2.12 -9.30 10.13
CA ARG A 158 -1.62 -10.23 9.12
C ARG A 158 -2.31 -10.08 7.76
N LEU A 159 -3.60 -9.76 7.73
CA LEU A 159 -4.31 -9.43 6.49
C LEU A 159 -3.81 -8.13 5.86
N ILE A 160 -3.53 -7.11 6.67
CA ILE A 160 -2.95 -5.84 6.19
C ILE A 160 -1.55 -6.09 5.60
N GLU A 161 -0.71 -6.86 6.30
CA GLU A 161 0.60 -7.30 5.83
C GLU A 161 0.50 -7.99 4.47
N SER A 162 -0.38 -8.99 4.37
CA SER A 162 -0.62 -9.76 3.15
C SER A 162 -1.11 -8.87 2.02
N TYR A 163 -2.10 -8.02 2.26
CA TYR A 163 -2.65 -7.10 1.28
C TYR A 163 -1.57 -6.19 0.67
N VAL A 164 -0.77 -5.54 1.50
CA VAL A 164 0.25 -4.61 1.03
C VAL A 164 1.37 -5.35 0.30
N PHE A 165 1.84 -6.49 0.82
CA PHE A 165 2.91 -7.25 0.19
C PHE A 165 2.48 -7.85 -1.16
N ARG A 166 1.29 -8.47 -1.24
CA ARG A 166 0.76 -9.01 -2.50
C ARG A 166 0.61 -7.93 -3.56
N ARG A 167 0.08 -6.76 -3.19
CA ARG A 167 -0.04 -5.61 -4.11
C ARG A 167 1.32 -5.16 -4.62
N ALA A 168 2.32 -5.06 -3.74
CA ALA A 168 3.67 -4.67 -4.11
C ALA A 168 4.29 -5.68 -5.10
N VAL A 169 4.12 -6.99 -4.86
CA VAL A 169 4.57 -8.06 -5.77
C VAL A 169 3.87 -7.96 -7.12
N CYS A 170 2.56 -7.73 -7.13
CA CYS A 170 1.75 -7.59 -8.35
C CYS A 170 1.89 -6.21 -9.03
N ALA A 171 2.82 -5.36 -8.59
CA ALA A 171 3.04 -4.01 -9.11
C ALA A 171 1.78 -3.12 -9.13
N ILE A 172 0.87 -3.34 -8.18
CA ILE A 172 -0.33 -2.51 -8.07
C ILE A 172 0.06 -1.19 -7.39
N PRO A 173 -0.29 -0.03 -7.96
CA PRO A 173 0.07 1.27 -7.41
C PRO A 173 -0.36 1.47 -5.95
N THR A 174 0.44 2.22 -5.20
CA THR A 174 0.22 2.47 -3.76
C THR A 174 -0.54 3.77 -3.45
N ASN A 175 -0.82 4.59 -4.45
CA ASN A 175 -1.36 5.96 -4.29
C ASN A 175 -2.70 6.00 -3.53
N SER A 176 -3.52 4.96 -3.65
CA SER A 176 -4.83 4.88 -2.98
C SER A 176 -4.78 4.27 -1.58
N LEU A 177 -3.66 3.70 -1.14
CA LEU A 177 -3.58 3.01 0.16
C LEU A 177 -3.96 3.93 1.32
N ASN A 178 -3.47 5.18 1.32
CA ASN A 178 -3.84 6.18 2.33
C ASN A 178 -5.35 6.33 2.46
N LYS A 179 -6.04 6.56 1.33
CA LYS A 179 -7.49 6.73 1.29
C LYS A 179 -8.22 5.44 1.66
N THR A 180 -7.71 4.29 1.22
CA THR A 180 -8.29 2.99 1.56
C THR A 180 -8.28 2.78 3.06
N PHE A 181 -7.13 2.91 3.73
CA PHE A 181 -7.02 2.70 5.17
C PHE A 181 -7.72 3.79 6.00
N ALA A 182 -7.69 5.05 5.58
CA ALA A 182 -8.35 6.14 6.31
C ALA A 182 -9.88 5.96 6.40
N THR A 183 -10.50 5.28 5.44
CA THR A 183 -11.96 5.05 5.41
C THR A 183 -12.38 3.67 5.89
N PHE A 184 -11.44 2.76 6.10
CA PHE A 184 -11.68 1.35 6.38
C PHE A 184 -12.48 1.14 7.66
N TYR A 185 -12.17 1.90 8.71
CA TYR A 185 -12.84 1.80 10.00
C TYR A 185 -14.37 2.06 9.93
N LYS A 186 -14.82 2.84 8.95
CA LYS A 186 -16.25 3.18 8.79
C LYS A 186 -17.14 2.01 8.36
N VAL A 187 -16.54 0.93 7.84
CA VAL A 187 -17.26 -0.25 7.31
C VAL A 187 -17.26 -1.44 8.28
N ILE A 188 -16.64 -1.29 9.45
CA ILE A 188 -16.51 -2.37 10.43
C ILE A 188 -17.85 -2.61 11.13
N ASN A 189 -18.24 -3.89 11.20
CA ASN A 189 -19.24 -4.37 12.13
C ASN A 189 -18.55 -4.92 13.37
N LYS A 190 -18.69 -4.26 14.53
CA LYS A 190 -18.02 -4.67 15.77
C LYS A 190 -18.47 -6.01 16.32
N GLU A 191 -19.69 -6.47 16.00
CA GLU A 191 -20.18 -7.79 16.38
C GLU A 191 -19.56 -8.93 15.54
N LYS A 192 -19.07 -8.59 14.32
CA LYS A 192 -18.44 -9.49 13.36
C LYS A 192 -17.16 -8.85 12.81
N TYR A 193 -16.26 -8.54 13.70
CA TYR A 193 -15.14 -7.64 13.44
C TYR A 193 -14.25 -8.14 12.29
N LEU A 194 -13.63 -9.30 12.45
CA LEU A 194 -12.74 -9.88 11.42
C LEU A 194 -13.51 -10.20 10.12
N GLU A 195 -14.72 -10.75 10.22
CA GLU A 195 -15.56 -11.09 9.06
C GLU A 195 -15.82 -9.85 8.19
N SER A 196 -16.24 -8.73 8.80
CA SER A 196 -16.55 -7.49 8.07
C SER A 196 -15.32 -6.92 7.37
N ILE A 197 -14.15 -7.01 7.98
CA ILE A 197 -12.87 -6.58 7.38
C ILE A 197 -12.48 -7.48 6.20
N GLN A 198 -12.60 -8.79 6.35
CA GLN A 198 -12.32 -9.75 5.27
C GLN A 198 -13.25 -9.54 4.08
N VAL A 199 -14.55 -9.33 4.34
CA VAL A 199 -15.54 -8.98 3.30
C VAL A 199 -15.13 -7.71 2.56
N HIS A 200 -14.74 -6.67 3.32
CA HIS A 200 -14.34 -5.41 2.69
C HIS A 200 -13.10 -5.58 1.80
N PHE A 201 -12.07 -6.28 2.26
CA PHE A 201 -10.89 -6.59 1.43
C PHE A 201 -11.25 -7.38 0.17
N THR A 202 -12.19 -8.35 0.27
CA THR A 202 -12.62 -9.16 -0.87
C THR A 202 -13.37 -8.34 -1.91
N ASN A 203 -14.12 -7.32 -1.47
CA ASN A 203 -14.95 -6.48 -2.32
C ASN A 203 -14.25 -5.22 -2.85
N LEU A 204 -12.96 -5.01 -2.52
CA LEU A 204 -12.19 -3.87 -3.04
C LEU A 204 -12.06 -3.96 -4.57
N PRO A 205 -12.47 -2.92 -5.32
CA PRO A 205 -12.52 -2.97 -6.77
C PRO A 205 -11.19 -2.60 -7.44
N SER A 206 -11.02 -3.03 -8.71
CA SER A 206 -9.98 -2.54 -9.61
C SER A 206 -8.57 -2.60 -8.99
N TYR A 207 -7.80 -1.51 -9.10
CA TYR A 207 -6.46 -1.38 -8.52
C TYR A 207 -6.40 -1.36 -6.99
N ARG A 208 -7.55 -1.28 -6.30
CA ARG A 208 -7.61 -1.47 -4.84
C ARG A 208 -7.78 -2.92 -4.45
N ARG A 209 -8.02 -3.84 -5.41
CA ARG A 209 -8.28 -5.24 -5.15
C ARG A 209 -7.21 -5.90 -4.28
N PHE A 210 -7.62 -6.91 -3.54
CA PHE A 210 -6.72 -7.84 -2.90
C PHE A 210 -6.29 -8.87 -3.95
N PRO A 211 -4.99 -9.00 -4.32
CA PRO A 211 -4.55 -9.98 -5.30
C PRO A 211 -4.85 -11.41 -4.84
N ASN A 212 -5.49 -12.20 -5.71
CA ASN A 212 -5.76 -13.61 -5.43
C ASN A 212 -4.49 -14.46 -5.48
N ASP A 213 -4.58 -15.74 -5.08
CA ASP A 213 -3.44 -16.62 -4.97
C ASP A 213 -2.76 -16.89 -6.32
N ASP A 214 -3.55 -17.07 -7.40
CA ASP A 214 -3.00 -17.35 -8.73
C ASP A 214 -2.21 -16.16 -9.29
N GLU A 215 -2.77 -14.95 -9.17
CA GLU A 215 -2.09 -13.72 -9.56
C GLU A 215 -0.81 -13.53 -8.74
N PHE A 216 -0.90 -13.65 -7.41
CA PHE A 216 0.24 -13.48 -6.53
C PHE A 216 1.36 -14.48 -6.80
N LYS A 217 1.05 -15.78 -6.94
CA LYS A 217 2.03 -16.82 -7.28
C LYS A 217 2.72 -16.54 -8.61
N ARG A 218 1.93 -16.19 -9.64
CA ARG A 218 2.46 -15.92 -10.98
C ARG A 218 3.48 -14.78 -10.93
N GLU A 219 3.09 -13.64 -10.34
CA GLU A 219 3.95 -12.47 -10.27
C GLU A 219 5.18 -12.70 -9.35
N LEU A 220 5.00 -13.36 -8.22
CA LEU A 220 6.07 -13.63 -7.24
C LEU A 220 7.21 -14.46 -7.86
N LYS A 221 6.90 -15.38 -8.76
CA LYS A 221 7.90 -16.25 -9.40
C LYS A 221 8.82 -15.53 -10.39
N VAL A 222 8.34 -14.45 -11.01
CA VAL A 222 9.05 -13.73 -12.08
C VAL A 222 9.57 -12.35 -11.66
N ARG A 223 9.11 -11.84 -10.51
CA ARG A 223 9.47 -10.52 -10.01
C ARG A 223 10.95 -10.44 -9.64
N ASP A 224 11.59 -9.31 -9.96
CA ASP A 224 12.87 -8.94 -9.35
C ASP A 224 12.65 -8.63 -7.87
N LEU A 225 12.94 -9.60 -7.02
CA LEU A 225 12.76 -9.50 -5.58
C LEU A 225 14.03 -9.05 -4.85
N TYR A 226 15.19 -9.09 -5.53
CA TYR A 226 16.43 -8.61 -4.94
C TYR A 226 16.49 -7.09 -4.87
N ASN A 227 16.01 -6.41 -5.91
CA ASN A 227 15.92 -4.95 -5.95
C ASN A 227 14.61 -4.42 -5.37
N PHE A 228 13.81 -5.29 -4.76
CA PHE A 228 12.57 -4.92 -4.10
C PHE A 228 12.85 -4.02 -2.89
N ARG A 229 12.03 -2.96 -2.69
CA ARG A 229 12.23 -1.95 -1.63
C ARG A 229 12.43 -2.57 -0.23
N SER A 230 11.74 -3.66 0.07
CA SER A 230 11.78 -4.40 1.34
C SER A 230 12.43 -5.78 1.17
N ARG A 231 13.53 -5.86 0.41
CA ARG A 231 14.16 -7.13 0.02
C ARG A 231 14.50 -8.09 1.16
N SER A 232 14.88 -7.57 2.31
CA SER A 232 15.22 -8.42 3.47
C SER A 232 13.99 -8.94 4.21
N TYR A 233 12.84 -8.26 4.08
CA TYR A 233 11.60 -8.63 4.75
C TYR A 233 11.07 -9.99 4.29
N TRP A 234 10.83 -10.17 2.99
CA TRP A 234 10.07 -11.31 2.49
C TRP A 234 10.79 -12.65 2.67
N LEU A 235 12.12 -12.70 2.48
CA LEU A 235 12.89 -13.92 2.74
C LEU A 235 12.87 -14.28 4.23
N ARG A 236 13.07 -13.30 5.11
CA ARG A 236 13.00 -13.53 6.55
C ARG A 236 11.59 -13.93 7.00
N ARG A 237 10.57 -13.33 6.41
CA ARG A 237 9.18 -13.66 6.74
C ARG A 237 8.84 -15.12 6.35
N LEU A 238 9.27 -15.56 5.16
CA LEU A 238 9.15 -16.97 4.75
C LEU A 238 9.94 -17.91 5.66
N GLU A 239 11.19 -17.56 6.00
CA GLU A 239 12.04 -18.37 6.86
C GLU A 239 11.47 -18.51 8.27
N ASN A 240 10.93 -17.42 8.81
CA ASN A 240 10.48 -17.33 10.20
C ASN A 240 9.04 -17.83 10.43
N ASP A 241 8.28 -18.14 9.41
CA ASP A 241 6.86 -18.50 9.53
C ASP A 241 6.62 -19.68 10.49
N LYS A 242 7.44 -20.73 10.40
CA LYS A 242 7.32 -21.93 11.23
C LYS A 242 8.34 -22.03 12.35
N ARG A 243 9.11 -20.96 12.59
CA ARG A 243 10.15 -20.94 13.64
C ARG A 243 9.61 -20.44 14.97
N ARG A 244 10.07 -21.06 16.06
CA ARG A 244 9.81 -20.56 17.42
C ARG A 244 10.63 -19.32 17.75
N GLU A 245 11.86 -19.23 17.21
CA GLU A 245 12.77 -18.11 17.38
C GLU A 245 13.10 -17.51 16.02
N ARG A 246 13.01 -16.19 15.92
CA ARG A 246 13.30 -15.48 14.67
C ARG A 246 14.78 -15.56 14.32
N VAL A 247 15.03 -15.68 13.04
CA VAL A 247 16.37 -15.64 12.45
C VAL A 247 16.56 -14.27 11.83
N GLU A 248 17.47 -13.44 12.39
CA GLU A 248 17.64 -12.04 11.98
C GLU A 248 18.97 -11.76 11.27
N GLU A 249 20.04 -12.50 11.60
CA GLU A 249 21.40 -12.22 11.15
C GLU A 249 21.79 -12.93 9.84
N PHE A 250 20.91 -12.95 8.86
CA PHE A 250 21.19 -13.56 7.56
C PHE A 250 21.18 -12.52 6.45
N THR A 251 22.07 -12.73 5.46
CA THR A 251 22.13 -11.93 4.24
C THR A 251 21.55 -12.69 3.07
N ILE A 252 21.13 -11.95 2.04
CA ILE A 252 20.60 -12.57 0.81
C ILE A 252 21.76 -13.16 0.01
N GLU A 253 21.63 -14.41 -0.39
CA GLU A 253 22.53 -15.13 -1.29
C GLU A 253 21.85 -15.42 -2.61
N HIS A 254 22.59 -15.22 -3.71
CA HIS A 254 22.24 -15.70 -5.04
C HIS A 254 22.83 -17.09 -5.22
N ILE A 255 22.00 -18.11 -5.36
CA ILE A 255 22.47 -19.48 -5.58
C ILE A 255 23.25 -19.55 -6.90
N MET A 256 22.66 -19.12 -8.03
CA MET A 256 23.37 -18.77 -9.26
C MET A 256 23.95 -17.37 -9.08
N PRO A 257 25.27 -17.18 -9.21
CA PRO A 257 25.94 -15.92 -8.79
C PRO A 257 25.59 -14.73 -9.69
N GLN A 258 25.80 -13.51 -9.13
CA GLN A 258 25.51 -12.25 -9.82
C GLN A 258 26.52 -11.89 -10.92
N ASN A 259 27.69 -12.53 -10.94
CA ASN A 259 28.72 -12.21 -11.92
C ASN A 259 28.23 -12.49 -13.34
N GLU A 260 28.17 -11.46 -14.19
CA GLU A 260 27.77 -11.61 -15.59
C GLU A 260 28.69 -12.53 -16.38
N ASN A 261 29.97 -12.63 -15.96
CA ASN A 261 30.96 -13.54 -16.53
C ASN A 261 30.97 -14.88 -15.78
N LEU A 262 29.89 -15.65 -15.90
CA LEU A 262 29.79 -16.96 -15.29
C LEU A 262 30.95 -17.88 -15.68
N SER A 263 31.42 -18.71 -14.73
CA SER A 263 32.46 -19.73 -14.99
C SER A 263 32.00 -20.75 -16.01
N ALA A 264 32.97 -21.46 -16.63
CA ALA A 264 32.65 -22.50 -17.59
C ALA A 264 31.73 -23.60 -17.01
N LYS A 265 31.93 -23.96 -15.74
CA LYS A 265 31.05 -24.91 -15.01
C LYS A 265 29.60 -24.40 -14.92
N TRP A 266 29.39 -23.11 -14.59
CA TRP A 266 28.05 -22.52 -14.55
C TRP A 266 27.39 -22.48 -15.94
N ARG A 267 28.15 -22.15 -16.98
CA ARG A 267 27.63 -22.14 -18.37
C ARG A 267 27.22 -23.52 -18.83
N GLU A 268 28.02 -24.54 -18.49
CA GLU A 268 27.71 -25.94 -18.79
C GLU A 268 26.46 -26.40 -18.05
N GLU A 269 26.31 -26.05 -16.77
CA GLU A 269 25.16 -26.40 -15.91
C GLU A 269 23.86 -25.78 -16.39
N LEU A 270 23.91 -24.52 -16.81
CA LEU A 270 22.74 -23.77 -17.33
C LEU A 270 22.45 -24.09 -18.82
N GLY A 271 23.43 -24.64 -19.56
CA GLY A 271 23.27 -24.99 -20.97
C GLY A 271 23.43 -23.81 -21.94
N SER A 272 23.06 -24.02 -23.21
CA SER A 272 23.24 -23.05 -24.30
C SER A 272 22.59 -21.72 -24.06
N ASP A 273 21.49 -21.69 -23.32
CA ASP A 273 20.67 -20.50 -23.05
C ASP A 273 21.06 -19.75 -21.75
N TRP A 274 22.26 -20.04 -21.21
CA TRP A 274 22.69 -19.52 -19.90
C TRP A 274 22.57 -18.00 -19.75
N GLN A 275 22.78 -17.20 -20.81
CA GLN A 275 22.68 -15.74 -20.77
C GLN A 275 21.23 -15.30 -20.52
N ARG A 276 20.27 -15.93 -21.21
CA ARG A 276 18.84 -15.67 -21.00
C ARG A 276 18.43 -16.09 -19.59
N ILE A 277 18.80 -17.29 -19.16
CA ILE A 277 18.49 -17.84 -17.83
C ILE A 277 19.06 -16.93 -16.75
N HIS A 278 20.33 -16.52 -16.87
CA HIS A 278 20.96 -15.60 -15.93
C HIS A 278 20.20 -14.28 -15.84
N LYS A 279 19.91 -13.65 -16.99
CA LYS A 279 19.22 -12.36 -17.05
C LYS A 279 17.80 -12.44 -16.46
N GLU A 280 17.05 -13.50 -16.78
CA GLU A 280 15.64 -13.62 -16.38
C GLU A 280 15.47 -14.10 -14.94
N LEU A 281 16.32 -15.00 -14.45
CA LEU A 281 16.09 -15.69 -13.17
C LEU A 281 17.02 -15.25 -12.04
N LEU A 282 18.03 -14.42 -12.29
CA LEU A 282 19.04 -14.02 -11.31
C LEU A 282 18.42 -13.48 -10.01
N HIS A 283 17.49 -12.55 -10.12
CA HIS A 283 16.90 -11.84 -9.00
C HIS A 283 15.50 -12.33 -8.60
N THR A 284 15.12 -13.53 -9.06
CA THR A 284 13.80 -14.09 -8.79
C THR A 284 13.78 -15.00 -7.56
N LEU A 285 12.57 -15.28 -7.09
CA LEU A 285 12.28 -16.12 -5.92
C LEU A 285 13.08 -17.44 -5.92
N GLY A 286 13.16 -18.10 -7.08
CA GLY A 286 13.81 -19.40 -7.21
C GLY A 286 15.31 -19.37 -6.92
N ASN A 287 15.99 -18.27 -7.25
CA ASN A 287 17.43 -18.14 -7.13
C ASN A 287 17.92 -17.45 -5.85
N LEU A 288 17.02 -16.87 -5.06
CA LEU A 288 17.38 -16.12 -3.84
C LEU A 288 17.20 -16.97 -2.59
N THR A 289 18.12 -16.87 -1.66
CA THR A 289 18.04 -17.51 -0.34
C THR A 289 18.71 -16.67 0.73
N LEU A 290 18.78 -17.20 1.96
CA LEU A 290 19.47 -16.60 3.09
C LEU A 290 20.72 -17.41 3.46
N THR A 291 21.79 -16.72 3.88
CA THR A 291 23.00 -17.34 4.40
C THR A 291 23.73 -16.44 5.39
N ARG A 292 24.58 -17.01 6.25
CA ARG A 292 25.61 -16.30 7.03
C ARG A 292 26.96 -16.27 6.31
N TYR A 293 27.10 -16.95 5.18
CA TYR A 293 28.40 -17.31 4.58
C TYR A 293 28.56 -16.82 3.15
N ASN A 294 28.00 -15.66 2.78
CA ASN A 294 28.09 -15.11 1.42
C ASN A 294 29.50 -15.11 0.85
N SER A 295 30.50 -14.70 1.65
CA SER A 295 31.90 -14.67 1.21
C SER A 295 32.49 -16.05 0.90
N ARG A 296 31.95 -17.12 1.52
CA ARG A 296 32.37 -18.50 1.22
C ARG A 296 31.70 -19.04 -0.02
N TYR A 297 30.48 -18.61 -0.33
CA TYR A 297 29.76 -19.03 -1.51
C TYR A 297 30.27 -18.35 -2.77
N SER A 298 30.37 -17.03 -2.80
CA SER A 298 30.88 -16.25 -3.92
C SER A 298 30.40 -16.79 -5.29
N ASP A 299 31.25 -16.84 -6.30
CA ASP A 299 30.95 -17.36 -7.66
C ASP A 299 31.17 -18.87 -7.80
N ARG A 300 31.31 -19.63 -6.71
CA ARG A 300 31.54 -21.06 -6.76
C ARG A 300 30.44 -21.78 -7.51
N PRO A 301 30.77 -22.89 -8.23
CA PRO A 301 29.79 -23.81 -8.81
C PRO A 301 28.79 -24.31 -7.76
N PHE A 302 27.58 -24.63 -8.17
CA PHE A 302 26.52 -25.06 -7.25
C PHE A 302 26.93 -26.27 -6.38
N ALA A 303 27.54 -27.30 -6.98
CA ALA A 303 28.00 -28.48 -6.22
C ALA A 303 28.99 -28.09 -5.08
N GLU A 304 29.86 -27.12 -5.33
CA GLU A 304 30.77 -26.64 -4.29
C GLU A 304 30.00 -25.86 -3.19
N LYS A 305 29.07 -24.95 -3.56
CA LYS A 305 28.21 -24.25 -2.58
C LYS A 305 27.36 -25.23 -1.76
N ARG A 306 26.95 -26.35 -2.37
CA ARG A 306 26.18 -27.40 -1.70
C ARG A 306 27.01 -28.16 -0.66
N ASP A 307 28.20 -28.58 -1.02
CA ASP A 307 28.98 -29.62 -0.31
C ASP A 307 30.06 -29.06 0.65
N ILE A 308 30.42 -27.76 0.59
CA ILE A 308 31.36 -27.17 1.54
C ILE A 308 30.82 -27.25 2.98
N GLU A 309 31.70 -27.15 3.94
CA GLU A 309 31.35 -26.96 5.35
C GLU A 309 30.40 -25.75 5.48
N ASP A 310 29.28 -25.90 6.18
CA ASP A 310 28.19 -24.93 6.24
C ASP A 310 27.49 -24.63 4.91
N GLY A 311 27.68 -25.49 3.88
CA GLY A 311 26.99 -25.40 2.61
C GLY A 311 25.51 -25.75 2.68
N PHE A 312 24.82 -25.71 1.53
CA PHE A 312 23.37 -25.94 1.49
C PHE A 312 22.95 -27.30 2.06
N LYS A 313 23.82 -28.31 1.97
CA LYS A 313 23.58 -29.67 2.50
C LYS A 313 23.43 -29.69 4.04
N HIS A 314 24.08 -28.76 4.72
CA HIS A 314 24.10 -28.67 6.17
C HIS A 314 23.37 -27.45 6.69
N SER A 315 22.71 -26.70 5.82
CA SER A 315 22.00 -25.47 6.20
C SER A 315 20.78 -25.76 7.09
N PRO A 316 20.65 -25.09 8.26
CA PRO A 316 19.50 -25.25 9.14
C PRO A 316 18.29 -24.44 8.69
N LEU A 317 18.36 -23.75 7.54
CA LEU A 317 17.30 -22.84 7.08
C LEU A 317 16.21 -23.60 6.33
N TYR A 318 14.94 -23.28 6.62
CA TYR A 318 13.79 -23.84 5.91
C TYR A 318 13.81 -23.49 4.40
N LEU A 319 14.27 -22.29 4.05
CA LEU A 319 14.44 -21.87 2.67
C LEU A 319 15.43 -22.75 1.89
N ASN A 320 16.38 -23.37 2.57
CA ASN A 320 17.41 -24.19 1.96
C ASN A 320 17.05 -25.70 1.92
N ILE A 321 15.90 -26.07 2.49
CA ILE A 321 15.42 -27.46 2.39
C ILE A 321 15.32 -27.87 0.91
N GLY A 322 15.92 -29.01 0.58
CA GLY A 322 15.97 -29.55 -0.77
C GLY A 322 17.21 -29.15 -1.59
N LEU A 323 17.90 -28.06 -1.23
CA LEU A 323 19.13 -27.66 -1.95
C LEU A 323 20.26 -28.68 -1.78
N GLY A 324 20.37 -29.29 -0.61
CA GLY A 324 21.40 -30.33 -0.34
C GLY A 324 21.23 -31.61 -1.15
N GLN A 325 20.04 -31.91 -1.64
CA GLN A 325 19.71 -33.07 -2.47
C GLN A 325 19.69 -32.76 -3.97
N CYS A 326 19.80 -31.49 -4.34
CA CYS A 326 19.80 -31.06 -5.72
C CYS A 326 21.18 -31.40 -6.36
N GLU A 327 21.16 -32.11 -7.49
CA GLU A 327 22.41 -32.48 -8.15
C GLU A 327 23.00 -31.35 -8.99
N LYS A 328 22.13 -30.53 -9.61
CA LYS A 328 22.49 -29.41 -10.47
C LYS A 328 21.55 -28.22 -10.23
N TRP A 329 22.03 -27.04 -10.61
CA TRP A 329 21.26 -25.77 -10.47
C TRP A 329 21.01 -25.18 -11.85
N ASP A 330 20.12 -25.80 -12.60
CA ASP A 330 19.71 -25.38 -13.94
C ASP A 330 18.36 -24.61 -13.89
N GLU A 331 17.86 -24.18 -15.04
CA GLU A 331 16.57 -23.47 -15.17
C GLU A 331 15.42 -24.26 -14.52
N ALA A 332 15.38 -25.57 -14.72
CA ALA A 332 14.33 -26.43 -14.18
C ALA A 332 14.37 -26.46 -12.65
N ALA A 333 15.55 -26.56 -12.04
CA ALA A 333 15.73 -26.54 -10.59
C ALA A 333 15.32 -25.17 -9.98
N ILE A 334 15.70 -24.06 -10.63
CA ILE A 334 15.33 -22.71 -10.20
C ILE A 334 13.82 -22.52 -10.25
N ARG A 335 13.16 -22.93 -11.34
CA ARG A 335 11.71 -22.81 -11.49
C ARG A 335 10.94 -23.72 -10.53
N ALA A 336 11.36 -24.96 -10.35
CA ALA A 336 10.76 -25.89 -9.39
C ALA A 336 10.84 -25.35 -7.96
N ARG A 337 11.98 -24.76 -7.59
CA ARG A 337 12.10 -24.10 -6.29
C ARG A 337 11.19 -22.86 -6.18
N ALA A 338 11.07 -22.07 -7.23
CA ALA A 338 10.17 -20.92 -7.27
C ALA A 338 8.71 -21.35 -7.05
N ASP A 339 8.27 -22.44 -7.68
CA ASP A 339 6.93 -22.99 -7.51
C ASP A 339 6.69 -23.42 -6.06
N ARG A 340 7.60 -24.19 -5.48
CA ARG A 340 7.52 -24.63 -4.07
C ARG A 340 7.46 -23.45 -3.09
N LEU A 341 8.30 -22.44 -3.29
CA LEU A 341 8.31 -21.25 -2.42
C LEU A 341 7.09 -20.36 -2.62
N ALA A 342 6.54 -20.28 -3.83
CA ALA A 342 5.29 -19.58 -4.11
C ALA A 342 4.09 -20.27 -3.44
N ASP A 343 4.06 -21.61 -3.38
CA ASP A 343 3.05 -22.36 -2.63
C ASP A 343 3.14 -22.11 -1.12
N LEU A 344 4.36 -22.00 -0.58
CA LEU A 344 4.55 -21.59 0.81
C LEU A 344 4.12 -20.14 1.03
N ALA A 345 4.41 -19.24 0.10
CA ALA A 345 4.11 -17.82 0.20
C ALA A 345 2.61 -17.54 0.35
N VAL A 346 1.73 -18.27 -0.33
CA VAL A 346 0.28 -18.10 -0.16
C VAL A 346 -0.24 -18.57 1.20
N GLN A 347 0.49 -19.46 1.87
CA GLN A 347 0.17 -19.86 3.24
C GLN A 347 0.62 -18.81 4.26
N VAL A 348 1.71 -18.10 3.98
CA VAL A 348 2.27 -17.05 4.84
C VAL A 348 1.49 -15.74 4.69
N TRP A 349 1.25 -15.31 3.47
CA TRP A 349 0.49 -14.11 3.13
C TRP A 349 -0.88 -14.51 2.60
N GLN A 350 -1.76 -14.98 3.49
CA GLN A 350 -3.07 -15.47 3.14
C GLN A 350 -3.97 -14.38 2.56
N ALA A 351 -4.77 -14.72 1.56
CA ALA A 351 -5.89 -13.90 1.12
C ALA A 351 -7.09 -14.07 2.06
N PRO A 352 -8.03 -13.10 2.11
CA PRO A 352 -9.28 -13.30 2.81
C PRO A 352 -9.99 -14.56 2.30
N ALA A 353 -10.38 -15.44 3.21
CA ALA A 353 -11.09 -16.68 2.89
C ALA A 353 -12.43 -16.69 3.62
N LEU A 354 -13.51 -16.43 2.90
CA LEU A 354 -14.87 -16.43 3.42
C LEU A 354 -15.75 -17.39 2.63
N PRO A 355 -16.67 -18.12 3.29
CA PRO A 355 -17.69 -18.89 2.61
C PRO A 355 -18.56 -18.00 1.70
N GLU A 356 -18.99 -18.54 0.55
CA GLU A 356 -19.79 -17.78 -0.41
C GLU A 356 -21.15 -17.34 0.20
N GLU A 357 -21.70 -18.12 1.14
CA GLU A 357 -22.92 -17.75 1.86
C GLU A 357 -22.74 -16.45 2.67
N VAL A 358 -21.57 -16.26 3.29
CA VAL A 358 -21.25 -15.05 4.03
C VAL A 358 -21.12 -13.86 3.07
N LEU A 359 -20.40 -14.02 1.96
CA LEU A 359 -20.25 -12.98 0.94
C LEU A 359 -21.61 -12.59 0.33
N ALA A 360 -22.50 -13.55 0.12
CA ALA A 360 -23.85 -13.32 -0.39
C ALA A 360 -24.69 -12.42 0.54
N VAL A 361 -24.57 -12.60 1.86
CA VAL A 361 -25.28 -11.75 2.85
C VAL A 361 -24.87 -10.27 2.72
N TYR A 362 -23.58 -10.02 2.56
CA TYR A 362 -23.08 -8.65 2.42
C TYR A 362 -23.37 -8.04 1.03
N ARG A 363 -23.42 -8.85 -0.02
CA ARG A 363 -23.84 -8.41 -1.38
C ARG A 363 -25.34 -8.12 -1.46
N ALA A 364 -26.16 -8.78 -0.66
CA ALA A 364 -27.61 -8.60 -0.63
C ALA A 364 -28.05 -7.32 0.09
N GLN A 365 -27.15 -6.60 0.78
CA GLN A 365 -27.45 -5.28 1.30
C GLN A 365 -27.44 -4.30 0.11
N PRO A 366 -28.60 -3.74 -0.30
CA PRO A 366 -28.63 -2.82 -1.41
C PRO A 366 -27.85 -1.57 -1.01
N GLU A 367 -26.68 -1.34 -1.62
CA GLU A 367 -26.24 0.03 -1.75
C GLU A 367 -27.36 0.76 -2.49
N ASN A 368 -27.95 1.78 -1.88
CA ASN A 368 -28.91 2.70 -2.51
C ASN A 368 -28.18 3.54 -3.58
N LYS A 369 -27.43 2.90 -4.47
CA LYS A 369 -26.90 3.54 -5.68
C LYS A 369 -27.94 3.40 -6.76
N THR A 370 -28.55 4.52 -7.13
CA THR A 370 -29.28 4.64 -8.37
C THR A 370 -28.33 4.22 -9.49
N SER A 371 -28.52 3.02 -10.06
CA SER A 371 -27.70 2.56 -11.18
C SER A 371 -28.10 3.31 -12.43
N TYR A 372 -27.18 4.06 -13.01
CA TYR A 372 -27.35 4.71 -14.30
C TYR A 372 -26.77 3.81 -15.39
N SER A 373 -27.36 3.90 -16.58
CA SER A 373 -26.94 3.17 -17.77
C SER A 373 -26.66 4.15 -18.92
N LEU A 374 -26.04 3.69 -19.99
CA LEU A 374 -25.76 4.54 -21.15
C LEU A 374 -27.07 5.06 -21.80
N SER A 375 -28.19 4.34 -21.66
CA SER A 375 -29.49 4.77 -22.15
C SER A 375 -30.07 5.96 -21.38
N ASP A 376 -29.58 6.28 -20.20
CA ASP A 376 -30.01 7.47 -19.44
C ASP A 376 -29.39 8.76 -19.99
N TYR A 377 -28.45 8.66 -20.92
CA TYR A 377 -27.83 9.81 -21.59
C TYR A 377 -28.48 10.10 -22.93
N PRO A 378 -29.26 11.18 -23.07
CA PRO A 378 -30.03 11.46 -24.30
C PRO A 378 -29.15 11.57 -25.55
N PHE A 379 -27.89 11.99 -25.40
CA PHE A 379 -26.97 12.16 -26.53
C PHE A 379 -26.18 10.88 -26.89
N LEU A 380 -26.36 9.78 -26.14
CA LEU A 380 -25.80 8.46 -26.44
C LEU A 380 -26.81 7.48 -27.00
N ALA A 381 -27.91 7.97 -27.63
CA ALA A 381 -28.84 7.10 -28.35
C ALA A 381 -28.10 6.34 -29.45
N ASP A 382 -28.54 5.10 -29.72
CA ASP A 382 -27.95 4.26 -30.75
C ASP A 382 -27.90 4.96 -32.13
N GLY A 383 -26.73 4.91 -32.76
CA GLY A 383 -26.45 5.55 -34.03
C GLY A 383 -26.24 7.05 -33.99
N SER A 384 -26.32 7.71 -32.82
CA SER A 384 -25.96 9.12 -32.69
C SER A 384 -24.46 9.35 -32.87
N HIS A 385 -24.12 10.53 -33.39
CA HIS A 385 -22.71 10.91 -33.57
C HIS A 385 -21.89 10.77 -32.25
N SER A 386 -22.42 11.25 -31.14
CA SER A 386 -21.76 11.16 -29.86
C SER A 386 -21.66 9.73 -29.35
N ARG A 387 -22.59 8.83 -29.73
CA ARG A 387 -22.48 7.42 -29.39
C ARG A 387 -21.32 6.74 -30.13
N VAL A 388 -21.17 7.04 -31.42
CA VAL A 388 -20.05 6.52 -32.21
C VAL A 388 -18.71 6.98 -31.63
N LEU A 389 -18.58 8.27 -31.27
CA LEU A 389 -17.39 8.80 -30.65
C LEU A 389 -17.11 8.10 -29.31
N PHE A 390 -18.15 7.89 -28.50
CA PHE A 390 -18.04 7.26 -27.19
C PHE A 390 -17.59 5.80 -27.26
N ASP A 391 -18.17 5.02 -28.15
CA ASP A 391 -17.83 3.60 -28.26
C ASP A 391 -16.38 3.43 -28.72
N HIS A 392 -15.90 4.22 -29.68
CA HIS A 392 -14.50 4.20 -30.10
C HIS A 392 -13.55 4.64 -28.94
N LEU A 393 -13.92 5.72 -28.24
CA LEU A 393 -13.14 6.20 -27.09
C LEU A 393 -13.05 5.14 -25.99
N ARG A 394 -14.21 4.55 -25.64
CA ARG A 394 -14.30 3.49 -24.62
C ARG A 394 -13.39 2.31 -24.96
N ASP A 395 -13.46 1.83 -26.21
CA ASP A 395 -12.68 0.67 -26.62
C ASP A 395 -11.16 0.94 -26.55
N GLU A 396 -10.71 2.13 -26.93
CA GLU A 396 -9.30 2.50 -26.81
C GLU A 396 -8.87 2.73 -25.35
N VAL A 397 -9.71 3.36 -24.53
CA VAL A 397 -9.42 3.57 -23.10
C VAL A 397 -9.33 2.23 -22.37
N MET A 398 -10.27 1.33 -22.63
CA MET A 398 -10.28 0.00 -21.98
C MET A 398 -9.09 -0.89 -22.40
N ARG A 399 -8.45 -0.61 -23.54
CA ARG A 399 -7.24 -1.31 -23.99
C ARG A 399 -5.95 -0.81 -23.31
N LEU A 400 -5.99 0.34 -22.63
CA LEU A 400 -4.80 0.86 -21.95
C LEU A 400 -4.33 -0.09 -20.84
N ASP A 401 -5.27 -0.67 -20.09
CA ASP A 401 -4.97 -1.66 -19.05
C ASP A 401 -6.21 -2.49 -18.67
N ALA A 402 -5.99 -3.77 -18.37
CA ALA A 402 -7.08 -4.70 -18.00
C ALA A 402 -7.78 -4.37 -16.67
N GLY A 403 -7.17 -3.56 -15.81
CA GLY A 403 -7.73 -3.13 -14.53
C GLY A 403 -8.62 -1.91 -14.63
N ILE A 404 -8.74 -1.27 -15.79
CA ILE A 404 -9.61 -0.11 -15.98
C ILE A 404 -11.08 -0.54 -15.89
N THR A 405 -11.87 0.25 -15.17
CA THR A 405 -13.30 0.06 -15.04
C THR A 405 -14.08 1.28 -15.53
N GLN A 406 -15.26 1.05 -16.10
CA GLN A 406 -16.20 2.10 -16.48
C GLN A 406 -17.33 2.17 -15.45
N GLU A 407 -17.66 3.37 -14.98
CA GLU A 407 -18.83 3.63 -14.13
C GLU A 407 -19.71 4.69 -14.77
N VAL A 408 -21.01 4.39 -14.91
CA VAL A 408 -21.99 5.33 -15.44
C VAL A 408 -22.65 6.03 -14.26
N LEU A 409 -22.46 7.34 -14.16
CA LEU A 409 -22.99 8.18 -13.11
C LEU A 409 -24.08 9.11 -13.66
N LYS A 410 -24.78 9.84 -12.81
CA LYS A 410 -25.88 10.73 -13.23
C LYS A 410 -25.45 11.83 -14.21
N LEU A 411 -24.24 12.36 -14.07
CA LEU A 411 -23.79 13.57 -14.74
C LEU A 411 -22.64 13.31 -15.74
N TYR A 412 -21.92 12.21 -15.59
CA TYR A 412 -20.79 11.83 -16.44
C TYR A 412 -20.54 10.33 -16.38
N ILE A 413 -19.76 9.84 -17.33
CA ILE A 413 -19.27 8.47 -17.36
C ILE A 413 -17.80 8.51 -16.99
N ALA A 414 -17.42 7.80 -15.94
CA ALA A 414 -16.05 7.75 -15.44
C ALA A 414 -15.30 6.52 -15.94
N PHE A 415 -14.06 6.70 -16.41
CA PHE A 415 -13.09 5.61 -16.52
C PHE A 415 -12.10 5.71 -15.38
N LYS A 416 -11.94 4.61 -14.67
CA LYS A 416 -11.22 4.53 -13.42
C LYS A 416 -10.07 3.54 -13.51
N ALA A 417 -8.94 3.99 -12.98
CA ALA A 417 -7.87 3.14 -12.49
C ALA A 417 -7.94 3.13 -10.95
N GLU A 418 -7.00 3.71 -10.23
CA GLU A 418 -7.13 3.93 -8.78
C GLU A 418 -8.26 4.91 -8.44
N THR A 419 -8.37 5.97 -9.21
CA THR A 419 -9.48 6.93 -9.19
C THR A 419 -9.92 7.19 -10.63
N ASN A 420 -10.90 8.09 -10.85
CA ASN A 420 -11.23 8.53 -12.19
C ASN A 420 -9.99 9.20 -12.81
N PHE A 421 -9.58 8.79 -14.01
CA PHE A 421 -8.53 9.48 -14.75
C PHE A 421 -9.09 10.23 -15.98
N VAL A 422 -10.25 9.81 -16.48
CA VAL A 422 -11.01 10.58 -17.45
C VAL A 422 -12.51 10.44 -17.18
N ASP A 423 -13.19 11.58 -17.15
CA ASP A 423 -14.64 11.68 -17.06
C ASP A 423 -15.20 12.17 -18.39
N VAL A 424 -16.26 11.53 -18.87
CA VAL A 424 -16.90 11.81 -20.16
C VAL A 424 -18.29 12.36 -19.95
N VAL A 425 -18.55 13.58 -20.43
CA VAL A 425 -19.88 14.19 -20.47
C VAL A 425 -20.36 14.25 -21.93
N PRO A 426 -21.31 13.40 -22.33
CA PRO A 426 -21.86 13.42 -23.67
C PRO A 426 -22.63 14.72 -23.95
N GLN A 427 -22.41 15.31 -25.13
CA GLN A 427 -23.11 16.48 -25.66
C GLN A 427 -23.69 16.14 -27.05
N LYS A 428 -24.54 16.99 -27.61
CA LYS A 428 -25.25 16.73 -28.84
C LYS A 428 -24.33 16.37 -30.05
N SER A 429 -23.18 17.03 -30.17
CA SER A 429 -22.27 16.90 -31.32
C SER A 429 -20.83 16.56 -30.94
N ARG A 430 -20.54 16.33 -29.67
CA ARG A 430 -19.19 16.02 -29.18
C ARG A 430 -19.25 15.35 -27.80
N LEU A 431 -18.11 14.83 -27.36
CA LEU A 431 -17.89 14.47 -25.99
C LEU A 431 -17.02 15.57 -25.33
N ARG A 432 -17.37 15.93 -24.11
CA ARG A 432 -16.52 16.74 -23.24
C ARG A 432 -15.79 15.79 -22.29
N LEU A 433 -14.48 15.83 -22.32
CA LEU A 433 -13.61 14.99 -21.51
C LEU A 433 -12.98 15.85 -20.42
N SER A 434 -12.96 15.37 -19.19
CA SER A 434 -12.20 15.97 -18.09
C SER A 434 -11.09 14.99 -17.68
N LEU A 435 -9.81 15.43 -17.71
CA LEU A 435 -8.69 14.61 -17.30
C LEU A 435 -8.30 14.96 -15.85
N ASN A 436 -8.18 13.94 -15.02
CA ASN A 436 -7.83 14.09 -13.61
C ASN A 436 -6.33 14.27 -13.41
N MET A 437 -5.83 15.43 -13.79
CA MET A 437 -4.47 15.90 -13.58
C MET A 437 -4.44 17.43 -13.55
N GLN A 438 -3.35 18.02 -13.06
CA GLN A 438 -3.19 19.46 -13.07
C GLN A 438 -2.84 19.95 -14.49
N PHE A 439 -3.39 21.09 -14.90
CA PHE A 439 -3.22 21.58 -16.28
C PHE A 439 -1.75 21.81 -16.64
N HIS A 440 -0.93 22.30 -15.71
CA HIS A 440 0.49 22.57 -15.97
C HIS A 440 1.36 21.30 -16.10
N GLU A 441 0.86 20.13 -15.71
CA GLU A 441 1.53 18.85 -15.86
C GLU A 441 1.27 18.21 -17.24
N LEU A 442 0.25 18.71 -17.97
CA LEU A 442 -0.13 18.15 -19.27
C LEU A 442 0.82 18.63 -20.37
N VAL A 443 1.33 17.69 -21.15
CA VAL A 443 2.07 17.98 -22.40
C VAL A 443 1.10 17.94 -23.57
N ASP A 444 0.66 19.11 -24.04
CA ASP A 444 -0.29 19.27 -25.16
C ASP A 444 0.29 20.17 -26.26
N PRO A 445 1.14 19.63 -27.16
CA PRO A 445 1.76 20.44 -28.25
C PRO A 445 0.77 21.09 -29.21
N LYS A 446 -0.44 20.56 -29.33
CA LYS A 446 -1.48 21.12 -30.21
C LYS A 446 -2.35 22.17 -29.52
N GLY A 447 -2.27 22.32 -28.20
CA GLY A 447 -3.03 23.30 -27.43
C GLY A 447 -4.55 23.12 -27.53
N ILE A 448 -5.03 21.86 -27.58
CA ILE A 448 -6.47 21.58 -27.67
C ILE A 448 -7.14 21.51 -26.31
N ALA A 449 -6.36 21.30 -25.25
CA ALA A 449 -6.83 21.24 -23.88
C ALA A 449 -7.06 22.65 -23.30
N LYS A 450 -8.04 22.76 -22.43
CA LYS A 450 -8.38 23.98 -21.72
C LYS A 450 -8.11 23.84 -20.25
N ASP A 451 -7.52 24.90 -19.65
CA ASP A 451 -7.40 25.03 -18.20
C ASP A 451 -8.75 25.37 -17.60
N VAL A 452 -9.21 24.50 -16.69
CA VAL A 452 -10.50 24.68 -15.99
C VAL A 452 -10.31 24.65 -14.46
N THR A 453 -9.09 24.94 -13.97
CA THR A 453 -8.73 24.91 -12.55
C THR A 453 -9.71 25.68 -11.66
N ASN A 454 -10.12 26.88 -12.10
CA ASN A 454 -10.99 27.77 -11.33
C ASN A 454 -12.45 27.81 -11.83
N VAL A 455 -12.88 26.82 -12.62
CA VAL A 455 -14.23 26.78 -13.19
C VAL A 455 -15.05 25.68 -12.50
N GLY A 456 -16.25 26.02 -12.03
CA GLY A 456 -17.21 25.03 -11.51
C GLY A 456 -17.58 24.04 -12.62
N ARG A 457 -17.41 22.73 -12.38
CA ARG A 457 -17.56 21.68 -13.40
C ARG A 457 -18.11 20.37 -12.86
N TRP A 458 -18.62 19.56 -13.74
CA TRP A 458 -18.89 18.14 -13.53
C TRP A 458 -17.70 17.32 -14.09
N GLY A 459 -17.04 16.53 -13.26
CA GLY A 459 -15.85 15.78 -13.56
C GLY A 459 -14.66 16.21 -12.69
N ASN A 460 -13.64 15.35 -12.61
CA ASN A 460 -12.44 15.56 -11.80
C ASN A 460 -11.28 16.10 -12.66
N GLY A 461 -10.35 16.83 -12.02
CA GLY A 461 -9.14 17.35 -12.64
C GLY A 461 -9.29 18.73 -13.30
N ASP A 462 -8.19 19.32 -13.73
CA ASP A 462 -8.09 20.71 -14.18
C ASP A 462 -8.01 20.86 -15.69
N VAL A 463 -8.13 19.76 -16.44
CA VAL A 463 -8.00 19.70 -17.90
C VAL A 463 -9.32 19.35 -18.55
N GLU A 464 -9.78 20.18 -19.50
CA GLU A 464 -10.95 19.89 -20.32
C GLU A 464 -10.58 19.76 -21.80
N ILE A 465 -11.11 18.74 -22.50
CA ILE A 465 -10.89 18.49 -23.91
C ILE A 465 -12.26 18.27 -24.62
N GLY A 466 -12.44 18.87 -25.79
CA GLY A 466 -13.56 18.59 -26.67
C GLY A 466 -13.20 17.51 -27.69
N PHE A 467 -13.99 16.44 -27.81
CA PHE A 467 -13.82 15.37 -28.78
C PHE A 467 -15.04 15.32 -29.71
N SER A 468 -14.87 15.71 -30.98
CA SER A 468 -15.97 15.87 -31.97
C SER A 468 -15.74 15.11 -33.27
N ASP A 469 -14.55 14.59 -33.54
CA ASP A 469 -14.19 13.87 -34.75
C ASP A 469 -13.27 12.70 -34.44
N LEU A 470 -13.54 11.52 -35.02
CA LEU A 470 -12.71 10.32 -34.85
C LEU A 470 -11.24 10.52 -35.26
N ALA A 471 -10.94 11.42 -36.18
CA ALA A 471 -9.58 11.76 -36.56
C ALA A 471 -8.75 12.36 -35.40
N GLN A 472 -9.42 12.91 -34.37
CA GLN A 472 -8.78 13.45 -33.16
C GLN A 472 -8.42 12.34 -32.16
N LEU A 473 -9.03 11.15 -32.25
CA LEU A 473 -8.92 10.10 -31.24
C LEU A 473 -7.47 9.70 -30.90
N PRO A 474 -6.56 9.46 -31.90
CA PRO A 474 -5.18 9.07 -31.55
C PRO A 474 -4.45 10.11 -30.71
N TYR A 475 -4.69 11.39 -30.98
CA TYR A 475 -4.07 12.48 -30.23
C TYR A 475 -4.68 12.60 -28.82
N ILE A 476 -6.00 12.56 -28.72
CA ILE A 476 -6.73 12.60 -27.45
C ILE A 476 -6.33 11.42 -26.56
N MET A 477 -6.14 10.23 -27.12
CA MET A 477 -5.65 9.06 -26.38
C MET A 477 -4.23 9.29 -25.80
N GLY A 478 -3.38 10.05 -26.51
CA GLY A 478 -2.09 10.47 -25.97
C GLY A 478 -2.20 11.38 -24.73
N LEU A 479 -3.21 12.26 -24.71
CA LEU A 479 -3.49 13.11 -23.54
C LEU A 479 -4.14 12.31 -22.39
N ILE A 480 -5.08 11.42 -22.69
CA ILE A 480 -5.71 10.52 -21.71
C ILE A 480 -4.67 9.60 -21.07
N ARG A 481 -3.72 9.09 -21.85
CA ARG A 481 -2.63 8.25 -21.35
C ARG A 481 -1.79 8.97 -20.29
N GLN A 482 -1.49 10.25 -20.45
CA GLN A 482 -0.77 11.02 -19.44
C GLN A 482 -1.54 11.06 -18.12
N ALA A 483 -2.86 11.28 -18.13
CA ALA A 483 -3.68 11.25 -16.94
C ALA A 483 -3.75 9.86 -16.31
N PHE A 484 -3.77 8.80 -17.13
CA PHE A 484 -3.71 7.42 -16.67
C PHE A 484 -2.35 7.10 -16.02
N GLU A 485 -1.24 7.39 -16.72
CA GLU A 485 0.12 7.13 -16.24
C GLU A 485 0.40 7.90 -14.94
N LYS A 486 -0.08 9.14 -14.82
CA LYS A 486 0.02 9.93 -13.58
C LYS A 486 -0.61 9.23 -12.38
N GLN A 487 -1.71 8.50 -12.56
CA GLN A 487 -2.31 7.72 -11.49
C GLN A 487 -1.57 6.42 -11.21
N MET A 488 -0.89 5.88 -12.23
CA MET A 488 -0.12 4.65 -12.14
C MET A 488 1.32 4.89 -11.65
N GLU A 489 1.79 6.13 -11.68
CA GLU A 489 3.07 6.48 -11.06
C GLU A 489 3.02 6.09 -9.58
N SER A 490 3.60 4.95 -9.28
CA SER A 490 3.95 4.61 -7.90
C SER A 490 4.83 5.73 -7.39
N ALA A 491 4.57 6.19 -6.19
CA ALA A 491 5.57 6.93 -5.44
C ALA A 491 6.82 6.04 -5.29
N LEU A 492 7.61 5.95 -6.35
CA LEU A 492 9.00 5.53 -6.35
C LEU A 492 9.78 6.69 -5.71
N VAL A 493 9.59 6.91 -4.42
CA VAL A 493 10.49 7.70 -3.59
C VAL A 493 10.57 7.01 -2.22
#